data_b53e68a5a5b4d6627f8a1fde4d7bada8
#
_entry.id   b53e68a5a5b4d6627f8a1fde4d7bada8
#
_cell.length_a   1.000
_cell.length_b   1.000
_cell.length_c   1.000
_cell.angle_alpha   90.00
_cell.angle_beta   90.00
_cell.angle_gamma   90.00
#
_symmetry.space_group_name_H-M   'P 1'
#
loop_
_entity.id
_entity.type
_entity.pdbx_description
1 polymer ?
#
loop_
_entity_poly.entity_id
_entity_poly.type
_entity_poly.pdbx_seq_one_letter_code
_entity_poly.pdbx_strand_id
1 'polypeptide(L)'
;MIRPITPADTPAIVSLSGSSGLFKPDELDAIHGMLDEYHATNAANGHRMIVCDDGGILVGVAYFAPRVFTDRVWELLMIAVDAPRQRQGIGSRMLRAVEEAVRAANGRLLLIETSDNAGFERTRLFYLKHGYIEVARIPDYFKDGDGKASFIKRV
;
A
#
# COMPACT_ATOMS: atom_id res chain seq x y z
N MET A 1 4.47 1.85 16.73
CA MET A 1 4.29 0.38 16.68
C MET A 1 3.55 0.01 15.41
N ILE A 2 3.96 -1.06 14.74
CA ILE A 2 3.23 -1.59 13.57
C ILE A 2 2.38 -2.77 14.03
N ARG A 3 1.10 -2.75 13.70
CA ARG A 3 0.13 -3.78 14.08
C ARG A 3 -0.94 -4.01 13.02
N PRO A 4 -1.63 -5.16 13.01
CA PRO A 4 -2.82 -5.35 12.21
C PRO A 4 -3.90 -4.31 12.54
N ILE A 5 -4.76 -4.03 11.56
CA ILE A 5 -5.90 -3.13 11.77
C ILE A 5 -7.03 -3.83 12.53
N THR A 6 -7.87 -3.03 13.14
CA THR A 6 -9.16 -3.43 13.71
C THR A 6 -10.29 -2.63 13.07
N PRO A 7 -11.56 -3.05 13.18
CA PRO A 7 -12.68 -2.24 12.67
C PRO A 7 -12.75 -0.81 13.25
N ALA A 8 -12.28 -0.61 14.48
CA ALA A 8 -12.22 0.69 15.12
C ALA A 8 -11.24 1.67 14.47
N ASP A 9 -10.28 1.18 13.69
CA ASP A 9 -9.29 2.01 12.99
C ASP A 9 -9.83 2.66 11.71
N THR A 10 -10.98 2.21 11.20
CA THR A 10 -11.55 2.66 9.92
C THR A 10 -11.62 4.19 9.78
N PRO A 11 -12.18 4.96 10.71
CA PRO A 11 -12.25 6.43 10.57
C PRO A 11 -10.86 7.07 10.49
N ALA A 12 -9.92 6.59 11.30
CA ALA A 12 -8.55 7.12 11.31
C ALA A 12 -7.80 6.79 10.02
N ILE A 13 -8.00 5.59 9.44
CA ILE A 13 -7.39 5.20 8.17
C ILE A 13 -7.93 6.05 7.02
N VAL A 14 -9.25 6.31 6.97
CA VAL A 14 -9.85 7.18 5.95
C VAL A 14 -9.28 8.60 6.05
N SER A 15 -9.22 9.15 7.26
CA SER A 15 -8.64 10.48 7.50
C SER A 15 -7.17 10.55 7.08
N LEU A 16 -6.35 9.58 7.47
CA LEU A 16 -4.94 9.46 7.11
C LEU A 16 -4.77 9.36 5.58
N SER A 17 -5.59 8.55 4.92
CA SER A 17 -5.55 8.40 3.47
C SER A 17 -5.83 9.72 2.76
N GLY A 18 -6.79 10.51 3.26
CA GLY A 18 -7.08 11.85 2.76
C GLY A 18 -5.93 12.83 2.95
N SER A 19 -5.25 12.78 4.09
CA SER A 19 -4.12 13.68 4.38
C SER A 19 -2.83 13.30 3.66
N SER A 20 -2.68 12.04 3.23
CA SER A 20 -1.44 11.52 2.64
C SER A 20 -1.03 12.21 1.33
N GLY A 21 -1.98 12.84 0.62
CA GLY A 21 -1.78 13.43 -0.70
C GLY A 21 -1.82 12.44 -1.86
N LEU A 22 -2.05 11.14 -1.58
CA LEU A 22 -2.12 10.08 -2.60
C LEU A 22 -3.53 9.91 -3.18
N PHE A 23 -4.56 10.32 -2.44
CA PHE A 23 -5.97 10.14 -2.80
C PHE A 23 -6.68 11.48 -2.88
N LYS A 24 -7.55 11.62 -3.87
CA LYS A 24 -8.44 12.77 -4.02
C LYS A 24 -9.62 12.65 -3.05
N PRO A 25 -10.28 13.76 -2.69
CA PRO A 25 -11.45 13.73 -1.81
C PRO A 25 -12.57 12.79 -2.26
N ASP A 26 -12.81 12.68 -3.57
CA ASP A 26 -13.81 11.79 -4.17
C ASP A 26 -13.40 10.30 -4.14
N GLU A 27 -12.13 10.00 -3.89
CA GLU A 27 -11.63 8.63 -3.75
C GLU A 27 -11.76 8.09 -2.31
N LEU A 28 -12.07 8.94 -1.33
CA LEU A 28 -12.17 8.53 0.08
C LEU A 28 -13.36 7.59 0.35
N ASP A 29 -14.45 7.73 -0.40
CA ASP A 29 -15.57 6.79 -0.32
C ASP A 29 -15.17 5.38 -0.79
N ALA A 30 -14.29 5.31 -1.80
CA ALA A 30 -13.71 4.04 -2.26
C ALA A 30 -12.81 3.41 -1.19
N ILE A 31 -12.02 4.22 -0.47
CA ILE A 31 -11.21 3.74 0.67
C ILE A 31 -12.11 3.19 1.78
N HIS A 32 -13.21 3.87 2.10
CA HIS A 32 -14.16 3.39 3.09
C HIS A 32 -14.78 2.05 2.69
N GLY A 33 -15.24 1.93 1.45
CA GLY A 33 -15.79 0.68 0.91
C GLY A 33 -14.76 -0.46 0.89
N MET A 34 -13.51 -0.15 0.57
CA MET A 34 -12.42 -1.13 0.63
C MET A 34 -12.19 -1.66 2.05
N LEU A 35 -12.29 -0.80 3.07
CA LEU A 35 -12.16 -1.22 4.48
C LEU A 35 -13.33 -2.07 4.92
N ASP A 36 -14.55 -1.72 4.53
CA ASP A 36 -15.74 -2.52 4.82
C ASP A 36 -15.62 -3.92 4.22
N GLU A 37 -15.20 -4.02 2.96
CA GLU A 37 -14.98 -5.30 2.28
C GLU A 37 -13.82 -6.09 2.91
N TYR A 38 -12.76 -5.41 3.33
CA TYR A 38 -11.65 -6.05 4.03
C TYR A 38 -12.13 -6.76 5.30
N HIS A 39 -12.89 -6.07 6.14
CA HIS A 39 -13.39 -6.65 7.39
C HIS A 39 -14.46 -7.71 7.15
N ALA A 40 -15.30 -7.56 6.12
CA ALA A 40 -16.37 -8.51 5.83
C ALA A 40 -15.84 -9.82 5.23
N THR A 41 -14.88 -9.78 4.30
CA THR A 41 -14.48 -10.94 3.49
C THR A 41 -12.98 -11.06 3.23
N ASN A 42 -12.29 -9.98 2.89
CA ASN A 42 -10.93 -10.06 2.35
C ASN A 42 -9.91 -10.52 3.38
N ALA A 43 -10.05 -10.13 4.64
CA ALA A 43 -9.17 -10.60 5.71
C ALA A 43 -9.22 -12.13 5.86
N ALA A 44 -10.41 -12.73 5.77
CA ALA A 44 -10.59 -14.19 5.80
C ALA A 44 -9.99 -14.88 4.57
N ASN A 45 -9.88 -14.16 3.44
CA ASN A 45 -9.28 -14.64 2.19
C ASN A 45 -7.76 -14.40 2.10
N GLY A 46 -7.11 -14.08 3.22
CA GLY A 46 -5.66 -13.93 3.30
C GLY A 46 -5.13 -12.53 3.01
N HIS A 47 -5.99 -11.56 2.73
CA HIS A 47 -5.59 -10.16 2.63
C HIS A 47 -5.13 -9.64 4.00
N ARG A 48 -4.21 -8.69 4.00
CA ARG A 48 -3.65 -8.12 5.22
C ARG A 48 -3.61 -6.60 5.15
N MET A 49 -3.94 -5.97 6.27
CA MET A 49 -3.72 -4.56 6.48
C MET A 49 -3.00 -4.33 7.80
N ILE A 50 -2.03 -3.42 7.77
CA ILE A 50 -1.27 -3.00 8.94
C ILE A 50 -1.27 -1.49 9.05
N VAL A 51 -1.18 -1.00 10.27
CA VAL A 51 -1.02 0.43 10.57
C VAL A 51 0.24 0.68 11.38
N CYS A 52 0.80 1.88 11.23
CA CYS A 52 1.80 2.41 12.13
C CYS A 52 1.09 3.30 13.16
N ASP A 53 1.08 2.84 14.39
CA ASP A 53 0.44 3.50 15.54
C ASP A 53 1.54 4.20 16.36
N ASP A 54 1.42 5.51 16.52
CA ASP A 54 2.33 6.36 17.29
C ASP A 54 1.55 6.94 18.49
N GLY A 55 1.49 6.14 19.56
CA GLY A 55 0.83 6.55 20.80
C GLY A 55 -0.69 6.77 20.68
N GLY A 56 -1.38 5.95 19.87
CA GLY A 56 -2.80 6.04 19.61
C GLY A 56 -3.19 6.91 18.41
N ILE A 57 -2.20 7.46 17.70
CA ILE A 57 -2.40 8.21 16.46
C ILE A 57 -1.87 7.36 15.30
N LEU A 58 -2.72 7.05 14.34
CA LEU A 58 -2.30 6.33 13.14
C LEU A 58 -1.57 7.27 12.20
N VAL A 59 -0.32 6.93 11.89
CA VAL A 59 0.57 7.74 11.04
C VAL A 59 0.94 7.07 9.72
N GLY A 60 0.52 5.83 9.52
CA GLY A 60 0.71 5.09 8.27
C GLY A 60 -0.21 3.89 8.18
N VAL A 61 -0.53 3.48 6.96
CA VAL A 61 -1.33 2.29 6.64
C VAL A 61 -0.75 1.59 5.42
N ALA A 62 -0.81 0.26 5.38
CA ALA A 62 -0.49 -0.54 4.22
C ALA A 62 -1.50 -1.67 4.06
N TYR A 63 -1.91 -1.92 2.80
CA TYR A 63 -2.79 -3.01 2.39
C TYR A 63 -2.08 -3.89 1.37
N PHE A 64 -2.00 -5.18 1.62
CA PHE A 64 -1.35 -6.15 0.74
C PHE A 64 -2.07 -7.48 0.75
N ALA A 65 -1.99 -8.20 -0.36
CA ALA A 65 -2.77 -9.41 -0.57
C ALA A 65 -2.04 -10.42 -1.47
N PRO A 66 -2.32 -11.73 -1.32
CA PRO A 66 -1.87 -12.73 -2.27
C PRO A 66 -2.53 -12.50 -3.63
N ARG A 67 -1.76 -12.63 -4.70
CA ARG A 67 -2.25 -12.48 -6.07
C ARG A 67 -2.84 -13.81 -6.55
N VAL A 68 -4.12 -13.78 -6.95
CA VAL A 68 -4.79 -14.98 -7.48
C VAL A 68 -4.14 -15.49 -8.77
N PHE A 69 -4.24 -16.77 -9.03
CA PHE A 69 -3.65 -17.45 -10.20
C PHE A 69 -2.12 -17.34 -10.32
N THR A 70 -1.43 -17.14 -9.18
CA THR A 70 0.04 -17.09 -9.13
C THR A 70 0.57 -18.05 -8.07
N ASP A 71 1.84 -18.47 -8.24
CA ASP A 71 2.54 -19.20 -7.19
C ASP A 71 3.19 -18.22 -6.22
N ARG A 72 2.53 -17.96 -5.09
CA ARG A 72 3.06 -17.18 -3.95
C ARG A 72 3.52 -15.76 -4.30
N VAL A 73 2.89 -15.11 -5.28
CA VAL A 73 3.06 -13.68 -5.55
C VAL A 73 2.11 -12.89 -4.67
N TRP A 74 2.61 -11.85 -4.04
CA TRP A 74 1.84 -10.89 -3.26
C TRP A 74 1.87 -9.52 -3.93
N GLU A 75 0.86 -8.71 -3.69
CA GLU A 75 0.77 -7.35 -4.19
C GLU A 75 0.59 -6.38 -3.02
N LEU A 76 1.39 -5.31 -3.00
CA LEU A 76 1.15 -4.15 -2.14
C LEU A 76 0.15 -3.25 -2.86
N LEU A 77 -1.09 -3.29 -2.41
CA LEU A 77 -2.22 -2.56 -3.01
C LEU A 77 -2.26 -1.10 -2.62
N MET A 78 -1.82 -0.79 -1.39
CA MET A 78 -1.80 0.57 -0.87
C MET A 78 -0.72 0.70 0.21
N ILE A 79 -0.01 1.83 0.20
CA ILE A 79 0.80 2.30 1.32
C ILE A 79 0.67 3.81 1.39
N ALA A 80 0.29 4.33 2.54
CA ALA A 80 0.11 5.75 2.77
C ALA A 80 0.70 6.15 4.12
N VAL A 81 1.28 7.35 4.18
CA VAL A 81 1.82 7.96 5.39
C VAL A 81 1.20 9.35 5.53
N ASP A 82 0.75 9.68 6.72
CA ASP A 82 0.20 10.99 7.06
C ASP A 82 1.15 12.12 6.64
N ALA A 83 0.65 13.13 5.94
CA ALA A 83 1.49 14.14 5.29
C ALA A 83 2.51 14.81 6.25
N PRO A 84 2.13 15.25 7.47
CA PRO A 84 3.08 15.83 8.43
C PRO A 84 4.17 14.86 8.90
N ARG A 85 3.94 13.56 8.74
CA ARG A 85 4.84 12.50 9.19
C ARG A 85 5.66 11.86 8.07
N GLN A 86 5.50 12.33 6.84
CA GLN A 86 6.32 11.87 5.72
C GLN A 86 7.78 12.24 5.89
N ARG A 87 8.67 11.52 5.20
CA ARG A 87 10.14 11.68 5.24
C ARG A 87 10.79 11.43 6.62
N GLN A 88 10.08 10.81 7.54
CA GLN A 88 10.58 10.41 8.86
C GLN A 88 10.88 8.90 8.94
N GLY A 89 10.97 8.23 7.79
CA GLY A 89 11.27 6.80 7.71
C GLY A 89 10.07 5.87 7.95
N ILE A 90 8.87 6.40 8.18
CA ILE A 90 7.67 5.60 8.46
C ILE A 90 7.33 4.70 7.27
N GLY A 91 7.30 5.23 6.04
CA GLY A 91 7.06 4.43 4.84
C GLY A 91 8.06 3.29 4.68
N SER A 92 9.33 3.54 4.94
CA SER A 92 10.38 2.51 4.88
C SER A 92 10.20 1.42 5.93
N ARG A 93 9.78 1.79 7.14
CA ARG A 93 9.48 0.83 8.21
C ARG A 93 8.26 -0.02 7.85
N MET A 94 7.21 0.59 7.31
CA MET A 94 6.01 -0.12 6.89
C MET A 94 6.29 -1.06 5.72
N LEU A 95 7.05 -0.62 4.72
CA LEU A 95 7.41 -1.47 3.58
C LEU A 95 8.21 -2.69 4.04
N ARG A 96 9.16 -2.54 4.97
CA ARG A 96 9.89 -3.68 5.56
C ARG A 96 8.94 -4.62 6.31
N ALA A 97 7.99 -4.08 7.08
CA ALA A 97 7.02 -4.91 7.78
C ALA A 97 6.11 -5.72 6.82
N VAL A 98 5.73 -5.12 5.69
CA VAL A 98 5.03 -5.84 4.60
C VAL A 98 5.90 -6.96 4.05
N GLU A 99 7.16 -6.68 3.71
CA GLU A 99 8.11 -7.69 3.19
C GLU A 99 8.30 -8.85 4.17
N GLU A 100 8.45 -8.55 5.46
CA GLU A 100 8.58 -9.56 6.52
C GLU A 100 7.31 -10.41 6.65
N ALA A 101 6.15 -9.78 6.62
CA ALA A 101 4.87 -10.48 6.69
C ALA A 101 4.63 -11.38 5.47
N VAL A 102 5.01 -10.93 4.29
CA VAL A 102 4.92 -11.72 3.04
C VAL A 102 5.91 -12.89 3.10
N ARG A 103 7.13 -12.68 3.56
CA ARG A 103 8.13 -13.74 3.75
C ARG A 103 7.67 -14.78 4.77
N ALA A 104 7.12 -14.35 5.90
CA ALA A 104 6.57 -15.24 6.93
C ALA A 104 5.37 -16.05 6.42
N ALA A 105 4.64 -15.54 5.42
CA ALA A 105 3.57 -16.27 4.73
C ALA A 105 4.08 -17.14 3.57
N ASN A 106 5.40 -17.38 3.49
CA ASN A 106 6.04 -18.11 2.39
C ASN A 106 5.83 -17.44 1.01
N GLY A 107 5.63 -16.12 0.97
CA GLY A 107 5.59 -15.36 -0.27
C GLY A 107 6.94 -15.35 -0.98
N ARG A 108 6.91 -15.29 -2.30
CA ARG A 108 8.10 -15.38 -3.15
C ARG A 108 8.47 -14.04 -3.78
N LEU A 109 7.46 -13.30 -4.18
CA LEU A 109 7.60 -12.07 -4.95
C LEU A 109 6.59 -11.05 -4.46
N LEU A 110 7.02 -9.81 -4.28
CA LEU A 110 6.13 -8.68 -4.00
C LEU A 110 6.06 -7.77 -5.22
N LEU A 111 4.83 -7.54 -5.70
CA LEU A 111 4.49 -6.67 -6.82
C LEU A 111 3.95 -5.35 -6.26
N ILE A 112 4.36 -4.25 -6.87
CA ILE A 112 3.83 -2.91 -6.56
C ILE A 112 3.51 -2.22 -7.88
N GLU A 113 2.32 -1.65 -7.97
CA GLU A 113 1.88 -0.91 -9.14
C GLU A 113 1.51 0.52 -8.74
N THR A 114 1.96 1.51 -9.50
CA THR A 114 1.71 2.92 -9.24
C THR A 114 1.63 3.70 -10.55
N SER A 115 1.16 4.94 -10.47
CA SER A 115 1.11 5.85 -11.63
C SER A 115 2.51 6.16 -12.16
N ASP A 116 2.63 6.33 -13.47
CA ASP A 116 3.86 6.76 -14.14
C ASP A 116 3.93 8.29 -14.37
N ASN A 117 2.92 9.05 -13.93
CA ASN A 117 2.92 10.50 -14.10
C ASN A 117 3.94 11.20 -13.17
N ALA A 118 4.23 12.47 -13.48
CA ALA A 118 5.25 13.25 -12.77
C ALA A 118 4.95 13.42 -11.28
N GLY A 119 3.68 13.47 -10.87
CA GLY A 119 3.27 13.60 -9.46
C GLY A 119 3.64 12.39 -8.59
N PHE A 120 3.91 11.24 -9.21
CA PHE A 120 4.30 9.99 -8.53
C PHE A 120 5.79 9.64 -8.69
N GLU A 121 6.61 10.55 -9.22
CA GLU A 121 8.05 10.31 -9.38
C GLU A 121 8.73 9.95 -8.05
N ARG A 122 8.42 10.67 -6.97
CA ARG A 122 8.97 10.39 -5.64
C ARG A 122 8.59 9.00 -5.13
N THR A 123 7.37 8.57 -5.42
CA THR A 123 6.88 7.23 -5.08
C THR A 123 7.67 6.17 -5.84
N ARG A 124 7.89 6.34 -7.14
CA ARG A 124 8.72 5.42 -7.93
C ARG A 124 10.17 5.36 -7.43
N LEU A 125 10.78 6.50 -7.14
CA LEU A 125 12.14 6.56 -6.57
C LEU A 125 12.23 5.89 -5.20
N PHE A 126 11.20 6.00 -4.38
CA PHE A 126 11.11 5.31 -3.10
C PHE A 126 11.21 3.79 -3.28
N TYR A 127 10.50 3.20 -4.21
CA TYR A 127 10.57 1.76 -4.46
C TYR A 127 11.94 1.34 -5.02
N LEU A 128 12.50 2.09 -5.96
CA LEU A 128 13.84 1.82 -6.48
C LEU A 128 14.89 1.84 -5.35
N LYS A 129 14.83 2.82 -4.46
CA LYS A 129 15.71 2.92 -3.28
C LYS A 129 15.60 1.71 -2.35
N HIS A 130 14.45 1.05 -2.30
CA HIS A 130 14.22 -0.12 -1.46
C HIS A 130 14.49 -1.46 -2.19
N GLY A 131 15.14 -1.41 -3.34
CA GLY A 131 15.59 -2.59 -4.06
C GLY A 131 14.52 -3.21 -4.97
N TYR A 132 13.44 -2.49 -5.26
CA TYR A 132 12.48 -2.90 -6.28
C TYR A 132 13.01 -2.58 -7.67
N ILE A 133 12.65 -3.40 -8.64
CA ILE A 133 13.01 -3.23 -10.05
C ILE A 133 11.74 -2.86 -10.83
N GLU A 134 11.79 -1.81 -11.62
CA GLU A 134 10.73 -1.50 -12.57
C GLU A 134 10.78 -2.48 -13.74
N VAL A 135 9.70 -3.20 -13.98
CA VAL A 135 9.64 -4.28 -14.98
C VAL A 135 8.67 -4.02 -16.11
N ALA A 136 7.75 -3.07 -15.96
CA ALA A 136 6.78 -2.77 -17.01
C ALA A 136 6.18 -1.36 -16.84
N ARG A 137 5.76 -0.79 -17.97
CA ARG A 137 4.85 0.38 -18.03
C ARG A 137 3.72 0.09 -18.99
N ILE A 138 2.51 0.44 -18.59
CA ILE A 138 1.32 0.36 -19.45
C ILE A 138 0.80 1.78 -19.63
N PRO A 139 0.92 2.37 -20.83
CA PRO A 139 0.41 3.72 -21.09
C PRO A 139 -1.09 3.79 -20.89
N ASP A 140 -1.58 4.94 -20.43
CA ASP A 140 -3.01 5.25 -20.33
C ASP A 140 -3.84 4.25 -19.51
N TYR A 141 -3.20 3.55 -18.58
CA TYR A 141 -3.85 2.49 -17.81
C TYR A 141 -4.93 3.01 -16.86
N PHE A 142 -4.63 4.06 -16.10
CA PHE A 142 -5.58 4.64 -15.14
C PHE A 142 -6.55 5.61 -15.82
N LYS A 143 -6.07 6.34 -16.79
CA LYS A 143 -6.80 7.24 -17.68
C LYS A 143 -5.87 7.73 -18.78
N ASP A 144 -6.40 8.45 -19.77
CA ASP A 144 -5.59 9.09 -20.81
C ASP A 144 -4.49 9.97 -20.17
N GLY A 145 -3.24 9.71 -20.53
CA GLY A 145 -2.07 10.41 -20.01
C GLY A 145 -1.59 9.96 -18.62
N ASP A 146 -2.20 8.94 -18.03
CA ASP A 146 -1.80 8.40 -16.72
C ASP A 146 -1.60 6.87 -16.81
N GLY A 147 -0.37 6.48 -17.08
CA GLY A 147 0.03 5.09 -17.21
C GLY A 147 0.36 4.43 -15.88
N LYS A 148 0.61 3.13 -15.93
CA LYS A 148 0.99 2.31 -14.78
C LYS A 148 2.43 1.87 -14.88
N ALA A 149 3.21 2.09 -13.82
CA ALA A 149 4.55 1.51 -13.63
C ALA A 149 4.45 0.34 -12.64
N SER A 150 5.04 -0.80 -13.01
CA SER A 150 5.04 -2.01 -12.19
C SER A 150 6.45 -2.33 -11.69
N PHE A 151 6.56 -2.60 -10.40
CA PHE A 151 7.81 -2.91 -9.69
C PHE A 151 7.71 -4.26 -9.03
N ILE A 152 8.82 -4.99 -8.99
CA ILE A 152 8.90 -6.28 -8.30
C ILE A 152 10.13 -6.35 -7.40
N LYS A 153 10.03 -7.18 -6.35
CA LYS A 153 11.15 -7.58 -5.50
C LYS A 153 10.95 -9.01 -5.00
N ARG A 154 11.98 -9.82 -5.06
CA ARG A 154 11.99 -11.12 -4.35
C ARG A 154 12.11 -10.87 -2.85
N VAL A 155 11.30 -11.54 -2.08
CA VAL A 155 11.20 -11.38 -0.62
C VAL A 155 11.54 -12.65 0.14
#